data_78f874349ea0680e804222ef8bdd8fbb
#
_entry.id   78f874349ea0680e804222ef8bdd8fbb
#
_cell.length_a   1.000
_cell.length_b   1.000
_cell.length_c   1.000
_cell.angle_alpha   90.00
_cell.angle_beta   90.00
_cell.angle_gamma   90.00
#
_symmetry.space_group_name_H-M   'P 1'
#
loop_
_entity.id
_entity.type
_entity.pdbx_description
1 polymer ?
#
loop_
_entity_poly.entity_id
_entity_poly.type
_entity_poly.pdbx_seq_one_letter_code
_entity_poly.pdbx_strand_id
1 'polypeptide(L)'
;KTFSFNAFFNTKNFAINILSTNQADIAIRFASSATNKFQNIDFIENSSNTPLISNVLSSIECENYKCIECGDHYIFIGKVLKVQINSEVSIKDPLIYYGKSYRELK
;
A
#
# COMPACT_ATOMS: atom_id res chain seq x y z
N LYS A 1 -15.80 1.93 -10.19
CA LYS A 1 -14.92 0.89 -9.64
C LYS A 1 -13.55 0.97 -10.26
N THR A 2 -12.52 0.76 -9.45
CA THR A 2 -11.16 0.70 -9.95
C THR A 2 -10.84 -0.70 -10.45
N PHE A 3 -9.71 -0.81 -11.19
CA PHE A 3 -9.22 -2.08 -11.67
C PHE A 3 -9.04 -3.11 -10.55
N SER A 4 -8.62 -2.68 -9.37
CA SER A 4 -8.32 -3.55 -8.23
C SER A 4 -9.50 -3.77 -7.29
N PHE A 5 -10.69 -3.24 -7.60
CA PHE A 5 -11.82 -3.30 -6.67
C PHE A 5 -12.16 -4.73 -6.23
N ASN A 6 -12.30 -5.65 -7.18
CA ASN A 6 -12.71 -7.02 -6.85
C ASN A 6 -11.67 -7.73 -5.98
N ALA A 7 -10.38 -7.45 -6.21
CA ALA A 7 -9.32 -8.02 -5.39
C ALA A 7 -9.46 -7.58 -3.93
N PHE A 8 -9.67 -6.27 -3.70
CA PHE A 8 -9.86 -5.76 -2.34
C PHE A 8 -11.17 -6.23 -1.72
N PHE A 9 -12.24 -6.26 -2.51
CA PHE A 9 -13.55 -6.63 -1.99
C PHE A 9 -13.57 -8.09 -1.49
N ASN A 10 -12.84 -8.97 -2.17
CA ASN A 10 -12.86 -10.40 -1.88
C ASN A 10 -11.73 -10.86 -0.97
N THR A 11 -10.80 -10.00 -0.61
CA THR A 11 -9.70 -10.39 0.27
C THR A 11 -10.10 -10.28 1.73
N LYS A 12 -9.55 -11.20 2.55
CA LYS A 12 -9.77 -11.19 3.99
C LYS A 12 -8.82 -10.23 4.70
N ASN A 13 -7.62 -10.09 4.19
CA ASN A 13 -6.59 -9.25 4.78
C ASN A 13 -5.94 -8.39 3.73
N PHE A 14 -5.42 -7.23 4.14
CA PHE A 14 -4.62 -6.38 3.27
C PHE A 14 -3.57 -5.64 4.09
N ALA A 15 -2.57 -5.08 3.40
CA ALA A 15 -1.54 -4.29 4.04
C ALA A 15 -1.44 -2.92 3.38
N ILE A 16 -1.10 -1.94 4.19
CA ILE A 16 -0.77 -0.59 3.73
C ILE A 16 0.72 -0.42 3.94
N ASN A 17 1.43 -0.09 2.88
CA ASN A 17 2.87 0.15 2.93
C ASN A 17 3.12 1.64 2.68
N ILE A 18 3.70 2.32 3.65
CA ILE A 18 4.00 3.76 3.54
C ILE A 18 5.38 3.90 2.92
N LEU A 19 5.42 4.37 1.68
CA LEU A 19 6.65 4.45 0.91
C LEU A 19 7.50 5.65 1.31
N SER A 20 8.82 5.51 1.15
CA SER A 20 9.76 6.62 1.29
C SER A 20 9.95 7.35 -0.04
N THR A 21 10.60 8.51 0.00
CA THR A 21 10.79 9.36 -1.18
C THR A 21 11.56 8.67 -2.31
N ASN A 22 12.42 7.69 -1.99
CA ASN A 22 13.18 6.97 -3.01
C ASN A 22 12.42 5.78 -3.61
N GLN A 23 11.14 5.64 -3.32
CA GLN A 23 10.32 4.51 -3.79
C GLN A 23 9.19 4.95 -4.72
N ALA A 24 9.35 6.08 -5.41
CA ALA A 24 8.34 6.57 -6.36
C ALA A 24 8.08 5.59 -7.49
N ASP A 25 9.10 4.84 -7.92
CA ASP A 25 8.95 3.82 -8.96
C ASP A 25 7.98 2.71 -8.53
N ILE A 26 7.97 2.34 -7.27
CA ILE A 26 7.03 1.35 -6.73
C ILE A 26 5.61 1.90 -6.79
N ALA A 27 5.41 3.15 -6.37
CA ALA A 27 4.09 3.79 -6.42
C ALA A 27 3.57 3.88 -7.86
N ILE A 28 4.42 4.24 -8.80
CA ILE A 28 4.06 4.33 -10.22
C ILE A 28 3.64 2.97 -10.75
N ARG A 29 4.38 1.91 -10.39
CA ARG A 29 4.06 0.56 -10.83
C ARG A 29 2.70 0.12 -10.31
N PHE A 30 2.42 0.34 -9.03
CA PHE A 30 1.14 -0.07 -8.44
C PHE A 30 -0.03 0.74 -8.97
N ALA A 31 0.20 1.97 -9.40
CA ALA A 31 -0.83 2.80 -10.01
C ALA A 31 -1.05 2.48 -11.50
N SER A 32 -0.17 1.71 -12.10
CA SER A 32 -0.25 1.36 -13.52
C SER A 32 -1.20 0.19 -13.75
N SER A 33 -1.44 -0.14 -15.03
CA SER A 33 -2.23 -1.30 -15.43
C SER A 33 -1.37 -2.56 -15.61
N ALA A 34 -0.12 -2.55 -15.16
CA ALA A 34 0.76 -3.71 -15.27
C ALA A 34 0.15 -4.94 -14.58
N THR A 35 0.28 -6.10 -15.20
CA THR A 35 -0.31 -7.34 -14.68
C THR A 35 0.48 -7.91 -13.52
N ASN A 36 1.80 -7.73 -13.50
CA ASN A 36 2.65 -8.19 -12.41
C ASN A 36 3.25 -6.98 -11.68
N LYS A 37 2.53 -6.52 -10.66
CA LYS A 37 2.94 -5.34 -9.91
C LYS A 37 4.12 -5.59 -8.98
N PHE A 38 4.40 -6.85 -8.64
CA PHE A 38 5.49 -7.21 -7.73
C PHE A 38 6.77 -7.61 -8.44
N GLN A 39 6.81 -7.55 -9.77
CA GLN A 39 8.01 -7.88 -10.52
C GLN A 39 9.18 -6.96 -10.13
N ASN A 40 10.30 -7.56 -9.74
CA ASN A 40 11.50 -6.84 -9.31
C ASN A 40 11.30 -5.95 -8.09
N ILE A 41 10.28 -6.23 -7.26
CA ILE A 41 10.04 -5.54 -6.00
C ILE A 41 10.30 -6.50 -4.87
N ASP A 42 11.17 -6.07 -3.94
CA ASP A 42 11.46 -6.84 -2.74
C ASP A 42 10.28 -6.78 -1.78
N PHE A 43 9.74 -7.93 -1.44
CA PHE A 43 8.67 -8.00 -0.44
C PHE A 43 8.70 -9.36 0.25
N ILE A 44 8.06 -9.42 1.41
CA ILE A 44 7.79 -10.69 2.10
C ILE A 44 6.29 -10.83 2.29
N GLU A 45 5.82 -12.07 2.37
CA GLU A 45 4.45 -12.33 2.77
C GLU A 45 4.44 -12.73 4.24
N ASN A 46 3.50 -12.15 4.99
CA ASN A 46 3.30 -12.52 6.38
C ASN A 46 2.44 -13.80 6.50
N SER A 47 2.09 -14.17 7.73
CA SER A 47 1.27 -15.36 7.98
C SER A 47 -0.14 -15.27 7.39
N SER A 48 -0.60 -14.07 7.04
CA SER A 48 -1.89 -13.83 6.40
C SER A 48 -1.79 -13.72 4.88
N ASN A 49 -0.64 -14.06 4.29
CA ASN A 49 -0.36 -13.95 2.86
C ASN A 49 -0.52 -12.51 2.34
N THR A 50 -0.18 -11.54 3.18
CA THR A 50 -0.28 -10.13 2.83
C THR A 50 1.11 -9.60 2.52
N PRO A 51 1.34 -8.98 1.35
CA PRO A 51 2.68 -8.55 0.98
C PRO A 51 3.13 -7.31 1.76
N LEU A 52 4.32 -7.41 2.31
CA LEU A 52 4.98 -6.30 3.01
C LEU A 52 6.20 -5.90 2.20
N ILE A 53 6.16 -4.73 1.59
CA ILE A 53 7.24 -4.25 0.73
C ILE A 53 8.43 -3.87 1.59
N SER A 54 9.63 -4.26 1.14
CA SER A 54 10.86 -3.99 1.88
C SER A 54 11.24 -2.50 1.83
N ASN A 55 11.90 -2.03 2.87
CA ASN A 55 12.46 -0.68 2.97
C ASN A 55 11.43 0.45 2.96
N VAL A 56 10.18 0.14 3.27
CA VAL A 56 9.15 1.17 3.47
C VAL A 56 9.32 1.81 4.84
N LEU A 57 8.68 2.97 5.03
CA LEU A 57 8.73 3.64 6.34
C LEU A 57 7.95 2.88 7.39
N SER A 58 6.79 2.38 7.01
CA SER A 58 5.97 1.57 7.91
C SER A 58 5.04 0.68 7.11
N SER A 59 4.58 -0.38 7.77
CA SER A 59 3.59 -1.30 7.22
C SER A 59 2.47 -1.47 8.22
N ILE A 60 1.23 -1.44 7.74
CA ILE A 60 0.03 -1.61 8.55
C ILE A 60 -0.71 -2.83 8.00
N GLU A 61 -0.80 -3.88 8.82
CA GLU A 61 -1.51 -5.11 8.44
C GLU A 61 -2.92 -5.04 8.97
N CYS A 62 -3.89 -5.25 8.08
CA CYS A 62 -5.30 -5.06 8.39
C CYS A 62 -6.13 -6.29 8.02
N GLU A 63 -7.19 -6.50 8.79
CA GLU A 63 -8.28 -7.38 8.42
C GLU A 63 -9.34 -6.55 7.71
N ASN A 64 -9.87 -7.04 6.60
CA ASN A 64 -10.93 -6.37 5.87
C ASN A 64 -12.22 -6.46 6.68
N TYR A 65 -12.58 -5.36 7.31
CA TYR A 65 -13.68 -5.34 8.28
C TYR A 65 -15.02 -5.02 7.62
N LYS A 66 -15.06 -3.98 6.77
CA LYS A 66 -16.31 -3.50 6.20
C LYS A 66 -16.05 -2.75 4.91
N CYS A 67 -16.98 -2.88 3.96
CA CYS A 67 -16.98 -2.11 2.72
C CYS A 67 -18.26 -1.28 2.68
N ILE A 68 -18.15 0.01 2.46
CA ILE A 68 -19.28 0.92 2.40
C ILE A 68 -19.36 1.54 1.02
N GLU A 69 -20.51 1.38 0.36
CA GLU A 69 -20.75 2.07 -0.90
C GLU A 69 -21.07 3.54 -0.65
N CYS A 70 -20.40 4.43 -1.39
CA CYS A 70 -20.56 5.86 -1.18
C CYS A 70 -20.49 6.57 -2.54
N GLY A 71 -21.65 6.86 -3.14
CA GLY A 71 -21.70 7.46 -4.48
C GLY A 71 -21.08 6.54 -5.52
N ASP A 72 -20.07 7.04 -6.25
CA ASP A 72 -19.33 6.27 -7.24
C ASP A 72 -18.05 5.64 -6.67
N HIS A 73 -17.92 5.67 -5.35
CA HIS A 73 -16.76 5.14 -4.62
C HIS A 73 -17.18 4.10 -3.59
N TYR A 74 -16.19 3.32 -3.16
CA TYR A 74 -16.35 2.40 -2.05
C TYR A 74 -15.30 2.72 -0.99
N ILE A 75 -15.71 2.66 0.27
CA ILE A 75 -14.82 2.87 1.41
C ILE A 75 -14.56 1.52 2.05
N PHE A 76 -13.29 1.11 2.08
CA PHE A 76 -12.88 -0.10 2.77
C PHE A 76 -12.37 0.25 4.15
N ILE A 77 -12.95 -0.36 5.16
CA ILE A 77 -12.54 -0.17 6.54
C ILE A 77 -11.77 -1.40 6.98
N GLY A 78 -10.51 -1.19 7.36
CA GLY A 78 -9.66 -2.26 7.85
C GLY A 78 -9.50 -2.18 9.35
N LYS A 79 -9.56 -3.34 10.00
CA LYS A 79 -9.21 -3.44 11.39
C LYS A 79 -7.70 -3.66 11.47
N VAL A 80 -7.01 -2.76 12.15
CA VAL A 80 -5.56 -2.85 12.26
C VAL A 80 -5.17 -4.01 13.16
N LEU A 81 -4.37 -4.94 12.64
CA LEU A 81 -3.87 -6.09 13.38
C LEU A 81 -2.44 -5.87 13.86
N LYS A 82 -1.61 -5.21 13.05
CA LYS A 82 -0.20 -5.01 13.38
C LYS A 82 0.33 -3.80 12.64
N VAL A 83 1.16 -3.02 13.33
CA VAL A 83 1.88 -1.88 12.75
C VAL A 83 3.37 -2.12 12.96
N GLN A 84 4.14 -1.95 11.89
CA GLN A 84 5.60 -1.99 11.95
C GLN A 84 6.17 -0.67 11.47
N ILE A 85 7.06 -0.08 12.26
CA ILE A 85 7.78 1.12 11.89
C ILE A 85 9.23 0.71 11.66
N ASN A 86 9.74 1.00 10.47
CA ASN A 86 11.09 0.59 10.10
C ASN A 86 12.10 1.67 10.50
N SER A 87 12.73 1.48 11.65
CA SER A 87 13.74 2.41 12.15
C SER A 87 15.10 2.26 11.45
N GLU A 88 15.30 1.16 10.71
CA GLU A 88 16.57 0.86 10.04
C GLU A 88 16.69 1.49 8.66
N VAL A 89 15.61 2.04 8.11
CA VAL A 89 15.64 2.64 6.79
C VAL A 89 16.40 3.96 6.82
N SER A 90 17.27 4.18 5.82
CA SER A 90 18.12 5.38 5.77
C SER A 90 17.35 6.63 5.35
N ILE A 91 16.38 6.48 4.45
CA ILE A 91 15.54 7.58 3.99
C ILE A 91 14.22 7.52 4.74
N LYS A 92 13.94 8.54 5.56
CA LYS A 92 12.80 8.55 6.47
C LYS A 92 11.69 9.51 6.06
N ASP A 93 11.83 10.16 4.91
CA ASP A 93 10.81 11.09 4.42
C ASP A 93 9.76 10.34 3.63
N PRO A 94 8.47 10.58 3.92
CA PRO A 94 7.39 9.90 3.20
C PRO A 94 7.25 10.41 1.78
N LEU A 95 6.86 9.52 0.87
CA LEU A 95 6.54 9.88 -0.49
C LEU A 95 5.18 10.56 -0.52
N ILE A 96 5.10 11.75 -1.10
CA ILE A 96 3.89 12.55 -1.19
C ILE A 96 3.42 12.58 -2.63
N TYR A 97 2.11 12.42 -2.82
CA TYR A 97 1.47 12.61 -4.13
C TYR A 97 0.56 13.82 -4.03
N TYR A 98 0.90 14.89 -4.75
CA TYR A 98 0.13 16.12 -4.71
C TYR A 98 0.21 16.81 -6.06
N GLY A 99 -0.94 17.32 -6.53
CA GLY A 99 -0.98 18.01 -7.82
C GLY A 99 -0.56 17.13 -8.98
N LYS A 100 -0.89 15.84 -8.93
CA LYS A 100 -0.57 14.83 -9.96
C LYS A 100 0.92 14.55 -10.10
N SER A 101 1.72 14.82 -9.08
CA SER A 101 3.14 14.48 -9.10
C SER A 101 3.62 14.00 -7.72
N TYR A 102 4.71 13.24 -7.72
CA TYR A 102 5.32 12.77 -6.49
C TYR A 102 6.25 13.84 -5.95
N ARG A 103 6.21 14.06 -4.64
CA ARG A 103 6.89 15.17 -3.98
C ARG A 103 7.51 14.74 -2.67
N GLU A 104 8.32 15.62 -2.11
CA GLU A 104 8.90 15.50 -0.77
C GLU A 104 8.39 16.62 0.11
N LEU A 105 8.36 16.34 1.41
CA LEU A 105 8.13 17.38 2.40
C LEU A 105 9.38 18.24 2.53
N LYS A 106 9.18 19.54 2.68
CA LYS A 106 10.29 20.49 2.87
C LYS A 106 10.14 21.26 4.18
#